data_f0a34343f59a952e23a581b5fec269f7
#
_entry.id   f0a34343f59a952e23a581b5fec269f7
#
_cell.length_a   1.000
_cell.length_b   1.000
_cell.length_c   1.000
_cell.angle_alpha   90.00
_cell.angle_beta   90.00
_cell.angle_gamma   90.00
#
_symmetry.space_group_name_H-M   'P 1'
#
loop_
_entity.id
_entity.type
_entity.pdbx_description
1 polymer ?
#
loop_
_entity_poly.entity_id
_entity_poly.type
_entity_poly.pdbx_seq_one_letter_code
_entity_poly.pdbx_strand_id
1 'polypeptide(L)'
;LAARAGIELIQARELPSESGISSSAIRRLIADGEVSEAARLLGRPHSATGTIAHGKALGRTIGFPTANLSLSPSILLPAPGVYAAMATSETNPFVGFRELQRAVLLPPGSLPAMVNIGCRPTVDSPGAPLSVEAHLIGLPPGTDLYGSRLTLSFIDRLRGERRFSDTEALAAQLALDRNATLARLATFCQPGN
;
A
#
# COMPACT_ATOMS: atom_id res chain seq x y z
N LEU A 1 1.04 12.09 41.71
CA LEU A 1 0.34 10.79 41.78
C LEU A 1 1.34 9.65 41.51
N ALA A 2 2.13 9.68 40.42
CA ALA A 2 3.07 8.62 40.06
C ALA A 2 4.11 8.33 41.14
N ALA A 3 4.74 9.35 41.69
CA ALA A 3 5.75 9.22 42.75
C ALA A 3 5.20 8.58 44.04
N ARG A 4 3.91 8.81 44.39
CA ARG A 4 3.26 8.15 45.51
C ARG A 4 2.92 6.66 45.29
N ALA A 5 2.87 6.24 44.03
CA ALA A 5 2.60 4.87 43.62
C ALA A 5 3.90 4.08 43.31
N GLY A 6 5.08 4.66 43.53
CA GLY A 6 6.36 4.03 43.18
C GLY A 6 6.59 3.84 41.68
N ILE A 7 5.90 4.62 40.83
CA ILE A 7 6.00 4.55 39.39
C ILE A 7 7.04 5.58 38.95
N GLU A 8 8.06 5.13 38.25
CA GLU A 8 9.05 6.01 37.60
C GLU A 8 8.41 6.70 36.38
N LEU A 9 8.45 8.05 36.40
CA LEU A 9 7.96 8.86 35.28
C LEU A 9 9.13 9.22 34.38
N ILE A 10 9.20 8.62 33.21
CA ILE A 10 10.15 8.99 32.16
C ILE A 10 9.46 9.96 31.20
N GLN A 11 9.87 11.22 31.26
CA GLN A 11 9.37 12.23 30.33
C GLN A 11 10.29 12.28 29.13
N ALA A 12 9.80 11.85 27.96
CA ALA A 12 10.53 12.04 26.70
C ALA A 12 10.64 13.54 26.39
N ARG A 13 11.83 13.99 26.03
CA ARG A 13 12.01 15.34 25.48
C ARG A 13 11.34 15.42 24.13
N GLU A 14 10.50 16.44 23.95
CA GLU A 14 10.06 16.80 22.60
C GLU A 14 11.29 17.14 21.75
N LEU A 15 11.43 16.48 20.60
CA LEU A 15 12.41 16.91 19.63
C LEU A 15 11.97 18.30 19.14
N PRO A 16 12.90 19.27 19.04
CA PRO A 16 12.57 20.58 18.47
C PRO A 16 12.03 20.37 17.07
N SER A 17 10.71 20.38 16.91
CA SER A 17 10.08 20.20 15.62
C SER A 17 9.81 21.57 15.07
N GLU A 18 10.69 22.06 14.21
CA GLU A 18 10.41 23.22 13.36
C GLU A 18 9.24 22.97 12.39
N SER A 19 8.71 21.76 12.35
CA SER A 19 7.81 21.27 11.30
C SER A 19 6.39 20.90 11.77
N GLY A 20 6.01 21.15 13.00
CA GLY A 20 4.62 20.88 13.46
C GLY A 20 4.17 19.42 13.24
N ILE A 21 5.07 18.45 13.36
CA ILE A 21 4.76 17.03 13.18
C ILE A 21 3.79 16.59 14.26
N SER A 22 2.59 16.15 13.86
CA SER A 22 1.60 15.61 14.78
C SER A 22 0.90 14.38 14.18
N SER A 23 0.43 13.50 15.05
CA SER A 23 -0.36 12.33 14.60
C SER A 23 -1.59 12.74 13.78
N SER A 24 -2.20 13.88 14.10
CA SER A 24 -3.35 14.40 13.34
C SER A 24 -2.97 14.88 11.95
N ALA A 25 -1.82 15.56 11.81
CA ALA A 25 -1.30 15.99 10.51
C ALA A 25 -0.97 14.78 9.64
N ILE A 26 -0.28 13.79 10.18
CA ILE A 26 0.06 12.55 9.46
C ILE A 26 -1.21 11.80 9.02
N ARG A 27 -2.21 11.66 9.90
CA ARG A 27 -3.47 11.01 9.52
C ARG A 27 -4.20 11.74 8.40
N ARG A 28 -4.16 13.08 8.40
CA ARG A 28 -4.75 13.88 7.32
C ARG A 28 -4.03 13.60 6.00
N LEU A 29 -2.70 13.65 5.97
CA LEU A 29 -1.92 13.35 4.76
C LEU A 29 -2.27 11.97 4.20
N ILE A 30 -2.37 10.94 5.06
CA ILE A 30 -2.77 9.60 4.63
C ILE A 30 -4.18 9.63 4.05
N ALA A 31 -5.15 10.25 4.75
CA ALA A 31 -6.54 10.32 4.31
C ALA A 31 -6.70 11.10 2.99
N ASP A 32 -5.84 12.07 2.72
CA ASP A 32 -5.79 12.85 1.48
C ASP A 32 -5.03 12.12 0.35
N GLY A 33 -4.38 10.99 0.68
CA GLY A 33 -3.60 10.18 -0.27
C GLY A 33 -2.15 10.64 -0.46
N GLU A 34 -1.68 11.61 0.33
CA GLU A 34 -0.32 12.14 0.32
C GLU A 34 0.63 11.22 1.10
N VAL A 35 0.72 9.95 0.64
CA VAL A 35 1.41 8.88 1.37
C VAL A 35 2.93 9.08 1.41
N SER A 36 3.52 9.69 0.39
CA SER A 36 4.94 10.00 0.33
C SER A 36 5.32 11.06 1.37
N GLU A 37 4.52 12.11 1.51
CA GLU A 37 4.75 13.14 2.53
C GLU A 37 4.49 12.61 3.94
N ALA A 38 3.45 11.78 4.11
CA ALA A 38 3.21 11.07 5.37
C ALA A 38 4.40 10.17 5.74
N ALA A 39 5.02 9.48 4.78
CA ALA A 39 6.18 8.64 5.00
C ALA A 39 7.40 9.45 5.46
N ARG A 40 7.62 10.62 4.86
CA ARG A 40 8.69 11.54 5.27
C ARG A 40 8.55 11.97 6.74
N LEU A 41 7.34 12.29 7.18
CA LEU A 41 7.07 12.65 8.58
C LEU A 41 7.12 11.45 9.53
N LEU A 42 6.74 10.26 9.08
CA LEU A 42 6.78 9.01 9.85
C LEU A 42 8.17 8.39 9.94
N GLY A 43 9.10 8.75 9.05
CA GLY A 43 10.38 8.06 8.86
C GLY A 43 10.24 6.67 8.25
N ARG A 44 9.06 6.30 7.77
CA ARG A 44 8.75 5.01 7.10
C ARG A 44 7.46 5.10 6.30
N PRO A 45 7.26 4.25 5.28
CA PRO A 45 5.99 4.18 4.57
C PRO A 45 4.82 3.81 5.50
N HIS A 46 3.66 4.42 5.26
CA HIS A 46 2.41 3.94 5.85
C HIS A 46 2.06 2.57 5.29
N SER A 47 1.58 1.66 6.12
CA SER A 47 1.27 0.30 5.70
C SER A 47 -0.09 -0.17 6.19
N ALA A 48 -0.69 -1.07 5.41
CA ALA A 48 -1.92 -1.76 5.74
C ALA A 48 -1.72 -3.27 5.59
N THR A 49 -2.12 -4.04 6.61
CA THR A 49 -2.02 -5.51 6.60
C THR A 49 -3.43 -6.09 6.58
N GLY A 50 -3.66 -7.01 5.65
CA GLY A 50 -4.93 -7.71 5.50
C GLY A 50 -4.76 -9.17 5.10
N THR A 51 -5.87 -9.90 5.12
CA THR A 51 -5.92 -11.28 4.63
C THR A 51 -6.40 -11.29 3.18
N ILE A 52 -5.75 -12.05 2.32
CA ILE A 52 -6.16 -12.19 0.92
C ILE A 52 -7.44 -13.01 0.83
N ALA A 53 -8.47 -12.40 0.27
CA ALA A 53 -9.79 -12.97 0.08
C ALA A 53 -10.13 -13.14 -1.40
N HIS A 54 -11.15 -13.96 -1.69
CA HIS A 54 -11.68 -14.10 -3.04
C HIS A 54 -12.32 -12.80 -3.51
N GLY A 55 -12.04 -12.40 -4.75
CA GLY A 55 -12.60 -11.23 -5.41
C GLY A 55 -13.26 -11.58 -6.74
N LYS A 56 -13.69 -10.57 -7.50
CA LYS A 56 -14.36 -10.74 -8.80
C LYS A 56 -13.44 -11.26 -9.92
N ALA A 57 -12.13 -11.33 -9.69
CA ALA A 57 -11.08 -11.83 -10.61
C ALA A 57 -11.05 -11.19 -12.01
N LEU A 58 -11.66 -10.00 -12.20
CA LEU A 58 -11.68 -9.29 -13.50
C LEU A 58 -10.28 -8.99 -14.03
N GLY A 59 -9.33 -8.61 -13.16
CA GLY A 59 -7.96 -8.33 -13.56
C GLY A 59 -7.26 -9.52 -14.21
N ARG A 60 -7.66 -10.75 -13.87
CA ARG A 60 -7.09 -11.98 -14.47
C ARG A 60 -7.36 -12.06 -15.98
N THR A 61 -8.53 -11.63 -16.45
CA THR A 61 -8.91 -11.69 -17.87
C THR A 61 -8.15 -10.72 -18.75
N ILE A 62 -7.60 -9.66 -18.17
CA ILE A 62 -6.84 -8.61 -18.87
C ILE A 62 -5.32 -8.63 -18.54
N GLY A 63 -4.83 -9.73 -17.94
CA GLY A 63 -3.40 -9.91 -17.66
C GLY A 63 -2.89 -9.24 -16.39
N PHE A 64 -3.77 -8.67 -15.56
CA PHE A 64 -3.43 -8.02 -14.29
C PHE A 64 -4.16 -8.68 -13.11
N PRO A 65 -3.84 -9.94 -12.75
CA PRO A 65 -4.46 -10.59 -11.60
C PRO A 65 -4.24 -9.77 -10.32
N THR A 66 -5.31 -9.60 -9.53
CA THR A 66 -5.28 -8.84 -8.29
C THR A 66 -5.61 -9.71 -7.09
N ALA A 67 -4.91 -9.48 -5.98
CA ALA A 67 -5.26 -9.97 -4.65
C ALA A 67 -6.19 -8.96 -3.98
N ASN A 68 -7.36 -9.42 -3.51
CA ASN A 68 -8.29 -8.60 -2.75
C ASN A 68 -7.96 -8.72 -1.26
N LEU A 69 -7.76 -7.59 -0.58
CA LEU A 69 -7.44 -7.59 0.84
C LEU A 69 -8.68 -7.33 1.69
N SER A 70 -8.93 -8.25 2.62
CA SER A 70 -9.85 -8.02 3.73
C SER A 70 -9.07 -7.38 4.88
N LEU A 71 -9.44 -6.16 5.23
CA LEU A 71 -8.76 -5.32 6.21
C LEU A 71 -9.65 -5.09 7.43
N SER A 72 -9.04 -4.87 8.61
CA SER A 72 -9.79 -4.40 9.77
C SER A 72 -10.34 -3.00 9.52
N PRO A 73 -11.58 -2.69 9.93
CA PRO A 73 -12.16 -1.34 9.83
C PRO A 73 -11.38 -0.25 10.56
N SER A 74 -10.51 -0.63 11.51
CA SER A 74 -9.67 0.30 12.27
C SER A 74 -8.43 0.76 11.51
N ILE A 75 -8.12 0.16 10.35
CA ILE A 75 -6.96 0.56 9.55
C ILE A 75 -7.28 1.83 8.78
N LEU A 76 -6.47 2.86 8.97
CA LEU A 76 -6.54 4.06 8.17
C LEU A 76 -6.03 3.78 6.77
N LEU A 77 -6.90 3.88 5.77
CA LEU A 77 -6.55 3.74 4.36
C LEU A 77 -6.30 5.12 3.73
N PRO A 78 -5.41 5.19 2.75
CA PRO A 78 -5.29 6.37 1.89
C PRO A 78 -6.56 6.65 1.09
N ALA A 79 -6.69 7.87 0.57
CA ALA A 79 -7.77 8.26 -0.34
C ALA A 79 -7.93 7.27 -1.51
N PRO A 80 -9.14 7.14 -2.10
CA PRO A 80 -9.35 6.34 -3.31
C PRO A 80 -8.38 6.73 -4.43
N GLY A 81 -7.78 5.73 -5.07
CA GLY A 81 -6.79 5.94 -6.13
C GLY A 81 -5.90 4.72 -6.35
N VAL A 82 -4.92 4.89 -7.25
CA VAL A 82 -3.92 3.88 -7.57
C VAL A 82 -2.58 4.29 -6.98
N TYR A 83 -1.93 3.35 -6.31
CA TYR A 83 -0.70 3.57 -5.54
C TYR A 83 0.40 2.61 -5.95
N ALA A 84 1.63 3.12 -5.98
CA ALA A 84 2.83 2.31 -5.94
C ALA A 84 3.06 1.85 -4.49
N ALA A 85 3.26 0.56 -4.29
CA ALA A 85 3.47 -0.02 -2.97
C ALA A 85 4.49 -1.16 -3.03
N MET A 86 5.03 -1.50 -1.87
CA MET A 86 5.81 -2.71 -1.65
C MET A 86 4.94 -3.71 -0.87
N ALA A 87 4.87 -4.94 -1.36
CA ALA A 87 4.13 -6.03 -0.73
C ALA A 87 5.07 -6.99 -0.02
N THR A 88 4.75 -7.34 1.23
CA THR A 88 5.42 -8.40 2.00
C THR A 88 4.39 -9.37 2.58
N SER A 89 4.75 -10.63 2.77
CA SER A 89 3.87 -11.64 3.36
C SER A 89 4.56 -12.34 4.53
N GLU A 90 3.79 -12.67 5.57
CA GLU A 90 4.31 -13.38 6.75
C GLU A 90 4.84 -14.78 6.39
N THR A 91 4.24 -15.45 5.43
CA THR A 91 4.67 -16.77 4.96
C THR A 91 5.82 -16.73 3.96
N ASN A 92 6.26 -15.53 3.59
CA ASN A 92 7.32 -15.27 2.62
C ASN A 92 7.22 -16.09 1.30
N PRO A 93 6.07 -16.07 0.59
CA PRO A 93 5.92 -16.80 -0.66
C PRO A 93 6.75 -16.17 -1.80
N PHE A 94 7.41 -15.04 -1.55
CA PHE A 94 8.17 -14.27 -2.52
C PHE A 94 9.66 -14.66 -2.58
N VAL A 95 10.00 -15.83 -2.05
CA VAL A 95 11.33 -16.42 -2.20
C VAL A 95 11.54 -16.84 -3.64
N GLY A 96 12.63 -16.40 -4.25
CA GLY A 96 12.94 -16.73 -5.66
C GLY A 96 12.84 -15.55 -6.65
N PHE A 97 12.22 -14.45 -6.26
CA PHE A 97 12.06 -13.25 -7.14
C PHE A 97 13.29 -12.31 -7.10
N ARG A 98 14.48 -12.87 -6.91
CA ARG A 98 15.73 -12.11 -6.70
C ARG A 98 16.07 -11.15 -7.85
N GLU A 99 15.76 -11.51 -9.08
CA GLU A 99 16.07 -10.64 -10.24
C GLU A 99 15.24 -9.37 -10.22
N LEU A 100 13.92 -9.48 -10.00
CA LEU A 100 13.03 -8.33 -9.90
C LEU A 100 13.36 -7.48 -8.66
N GLN A 101 13.63 -8.12 -7.53
CA GLN A 101 14.04 -7.44 -6.30
C GLN A 101 15.34 -6.64 -6.50
N ARG A 102 16.31 -7.20 -7.23
CA ARG A 102 17.56 -6.50 -7.57
C ARG A 102 17.34 -5.36 -8.55
N ALA A 103 16.47 -5.54 -9.55
CA ALA A 103 16.19 -4.51 -10.56
C ALA A 103 15.60 -3.22 -9.96
N VAL A 104 14.82 -3.33 -8.87
CA VAL A 104 14.22 -2.19 -8.15
C VAL A 104 14.76 -2.02 -6.73
N LEU A 105 15.86 -2.70 -6.39
CA LEU A 105 16.53 -2.63 -5.08
C LEU A 105 15.62 -2.94 -3.87
N LEU A 106 14.58 -3.75 -4.08
CA LEU A 106 13.64 -4.11 -3.01
C LEU A 106 14.26 -5.00 -1.94
N PRO A 107 13.82 -4.88 -0.69
CA PRO A 107 14.22 -5.80 0.37
C PRO A 107 13.88 -7.25 0.02
N PRO A 108 14.72 -8.23 0.45
CA PRO A 108 14.41 -9.64 0.27
C PRO A 108 13.03 -10.00 0.85
N GLY A 109 12.28 -10.84 0.14
CA GLY A 109 10.94 -11.26 0.57
C GLY A 109 9.84 -10.23 0.31
N SER A 110 10.10 -9.22 -0.52
CA SER A 110 9.09 -8.25 -0.96
C SER A 110 8.90 -8.28 -2.47
N LEU A 111 7.74 -7.83 -2.94
CA LEU A 111 7.43 -7.61 -4.36
C LEU A 111 6.91 -6.20 -4.60
N PRO A 112 7.13 -5.65 -5.80
CA PRO A 112 6.43 -4.43 -6.22
C PRO A 112 4.94 -4.72 -6.32
N ALA A 113 4.11 -3.79 -5.87
CA ALA A 113 2.66 -3.90 -5.93
C ALA A 113 2.04 -2.61 -6.48
N MET A 114 1.14 -2.75 -7.43
CA MET A 114 0.22 -1.69 -7.85
C MET A 114 -1.09 -1.91 -7.11
N VAL A 115 -1.48 -0.93 -6.28
CA VAL A 115 -2.63 -1.05 -5.38
C VAL A 115 -3.73 -0.10 -5.79
N ASN A 116 -4.93 -0.62 -6.02
CA ASN A 116 -6.14 0.17 -6.19
C ASN A 116 -6.91 0.22 -4.87
N ILE A 117 -7.18 1.42 -4.38
CA ILE A 117 -8.12 1.69 -3.29
C ILE A 117 -9.33 2.34 -3.92
N GLY A 118 -10.51 1.71 -3.82
CA GLY A 118 -11.72 2.17 -4.47
C GLY A 118 -12.98 1.92 -3.67
N CYS A 119 -14.04 2.63 -4.04
CA CYS A 119 -15.37 2.38 -3.49
C CYS A 119 -15.98 1.16 -4.17
N ARG A 120 -16.60 0.25 -3.39
CA ARG A 120 -17.40 -0.84 -3.97
C ARG A 120 -18.68 -0.26 -4.57
N PRO A 121 -18.95 -0.42 -5.89
CA PRO A 121 -20.09 0.20 -6.55
C PRO A 121 -21.47 -0.36 -6.12
N THR A 122 -21.53 -1.33 -5.20
CA THR A 122 -22.76 -2.00 -4.79
C THR A 122 -23.49 -1.36 -3.61
N VAL A 123 -22.95 -0.29 -3.03
CA VAL A 123 -23.60 0.42 -1.92
C VAL A 123 -23.36 1.92 -2.09
N ASP A 124 -24.33 2.62 -2.66
CA ASP A 124 -24.38 4.10 -2.75
C ASP A 124 -24.67 4.74 -1.37
N SER A 125 -24.00 4.29 -0.33
CA SER A 125 -24.12 4.88 1.01
C SER A 125 -22.86 5.66 1.37
N PRO A 126 -22.98 6.88 1.90
CA PRO A 126 -21.85 7.56 2.51
C PRO A 126 -21.22 6.67 3.59
N GLY A 127 -19.96 6.32 3.43
CA GLY A 127 -19.25 5.41 4.34
C GLY A 127 -19.17 3.95 3.87
N ALA A 128 -19.48 3.64 2.61
CA ALA A 128 -19.26 2.30 2.05
C ALA A 128 -17.79 1.88 2.25
N PRO A 129 -17.54 0.62 2.67
CA PRO A 129 -16.18 0.15 2.92
C PRO A 129 -15.36 0.19 1.64
N LEU A 130 -14.15 0.76 1.73
CA LEU A 130 -13.20 0.78 0.63
C LEU A 130 -12.77 -0.65 0.29
N SER A 131 -12.60 -0.94 -0.99
CA SER A 131 -11.92 -2.14 -1.47
C SER A 131 -10.44 -1.86 -1.68
N VAL A 132 -9.60 -2.82 -1.33
CA VAL A 132 -8.16 -2.77 -1.59
C VAL A 132 -7.80 -3.97 -2.46
N GLU A 133 -7.33 -3.68 -3.66
CA GLU A 133 -6.91 -4.66 -4.65
C GLU A 133 -5.46 -4.44 -5.02
N ALA A 134 -4.62 -5.46 -4.88
CA ALA A 134 -3.19 -5.38 -5.17
C ALA A 134 -2.81 -6.30 -6.33
N HIS A 135 -2.27 -5.73 -7.41
CA HIS A 135 -1.56 -6.48 -8.45
C HIS A 135 -0.09 -6.62 -8.04
N LEU A 136 0.33 -7.84 -7.71
CA LEU A 136 1.70 -8.16 -7.33
C LEU A 136 2.55 -8.36 -8.60
N ILE A 137 3.41 -7.41 -8.90
CA ILE A 137 4.19 -7.39 -10.13
C ILE A 137 5.25 -8.49 -10.08
N GLY A 138 5.27 -9.35 -11.09
CA GLY A 138 6.21 -10.47 -11.19
C GLY A 138 5.76 -11.75 -10.49
N LEU A 139 4.62 -11.76 -9.79
CA LEU A 139 4.08 -12.99 -9.21
C LEU A 139 3.66 -13.94 -10.33
N PRO A 140 4.10 -15.23 -10.33
CA PRO A 140 3.72 -16.18 -11.35
C PRO A 140 2.22 -16.41 -11.41
N PRO A 141 1.65 -16.56 -12.60
CA PRO A 141 0.25 -16.94 -12.77
C PRO A 141 -0.06 -18.24 -12.01
N GLY A 142 -1.20 -18.28 -11.33
CA GLY A 142 -1.62 -19.46 -10.59
C GLY A 142 -1.04 -19.61 -9.19
N THR A 143 -0.19 -18.69 -8.73
CA THR A 143 0.25 -18.68 -7.33
C THR A 143 -0.96 -18.49 -6.40
N ASP A 144 -1.18 -19.45 -5.51
CA ASP A 144 -2.26 -19.38 -4.53
C ASP A 144 -1.77 -18.59 -3.29
N LEU A 145 -2.44 -17.48 -3.03
CA LEU A 145 -2.19 -16.62 -1.87
C LEU A 145 -3.41 -16.49 -0.96
N TYR A 146 -4.52 -17.19 -1.25
CA TYR A 146 -5.73 -17.08 -0.46
C TYR A 146 -5.50 -17.45 1.01
N GLY A 147 -6.10 -16.68 1.91
CA GLY A 147 -5.92 -16.84 3.34
C GLY A 147 -4.58 -16.34 3.90
N SER A 148 -3.61 -16.02 3.05
CA SER A 148 -2.32 -15.46 3.50
C SER A 148 -2.48 -14.01 3.94
N ARG A 149 -1.65 -13.61 4.89
CA ARG A 149 -1.54 -12.20 5.31
C ARG A 149 -0.57 -11.45 4.42
N LEU A 150 -1.03 -10.35 3.89
CA LEU A 150 -0.26 -9.44 3.03
C LEU A 150 -0.19 -8.05 3.66
N THR A 151 1.01 -7.50 3.74
CA THR A 151 1.26 -6.12 4.14
C THR A 151 1.63 -5.30 2.91
N LEU A 152 0.90 -4.21 2.69
CA LEU A 152 1.14 -3.24 1.64
C LEU A 152 1.72 -1.97 2.26
N SER A 153 2.97 -1.63 1.91
CA SER A 153 3.63 -0.38 2.29
C SER A 153 3.49 0.62 1.15
N PHE A 154 2.72 1.68 1.34
CA PHE A 154 2.40 2.68 0.31
C PHE A 154 3.58 3.64 0.13
N ILE A 155 4.06 3.75 -1.10
CA ILE A 155 5.24 4.56 -1.44
C ILE A 155 4.82 5.89 -2.06
N ASP A 156 3.93 5.85 -3.06
CA ASP A 156 3.47 7.05 -3.75
C ASP A 156 2.08 6.85 -4.34
N ARG A 157 1.34 7.95 -4.54
CA ARG A 157 0.06 7.95 -5.25
C ARG A 157 0.31 8.20 -6.73
N LEU A 158 -0.06 7.26 -7.57
CA LEU A 158 0.12 7.38 -9.03
C LEU A 158 -0.96 8.25 -9.66
N ARG A 159 -2.21 8.06 -9.23
CA ARG A 159 -3.38 8.81 -9.75
C ARG A 159 -4.64 8.56 -8.90
N GLY A 160 -5.66 9.35 -9.12
CA GLY A 160 -7.02 9.06 -8.65
C GLY A 160 -7.70 7.92 -9.43
N GLU A 161 -8.87 7.51 -8.96
CA GLU A 161 -9.74 6.59 -9.71
C GLU A 161 -10.26 7.25 -10.99
N ARG A 162 -10.43 6.45 -12.03
CA ARG A 162 -11.06 6.88 -13.28
C ARG A 162 -11.84 5.73 -13.93
N ARG A 163 -12.85 6.08 -14.68
CA ARG A 163 -13.61 5.14 -15.52
C ARG A 163 -12.93 5.02 -16.88
N PHE A 164 -13.06 3.84 -17.48
CA PHE A 164 -12.53 3.53 -18.80
C PHE A 164 -13.67 3.18 -19.73
N SER A 165 -13.53 3.49 -21.02
CA SER A 165 -14.54 3.21 -22.05
C SER A 165 -14.69 1.71 -22.29
N ASP A 166 -13.58 0.97 -22.18
CA ASP A 166 -13.49 -0.45 -22.52
C ASP A 166 -12.32 -1.11 -21.77
N THR A 167 -12.20 -2.42 -21.91
CA THR A 167 -11.17 -3.22 -21.26
C THR A 167 -9.78 -2.99 -21.86
N GLU A 168 -9.69 -2.57 -23.11
CA GLU A 168 -8.41 -2.28 -23.78
C GLU A 168 -7.80 -1.00 -23.23
N ALA A 169 -8.58 0.07 -23.10
CA ALA A 169 -8.17 1.31 -22.47
C ALA A 169 -7.75 1.09 -21.01
N LEU A 170 -8.48 0.23 -20.27
CA LEU A 170 -8.09 -0.16 -18.92
C LEU A 170 -6.74 -0.89 -18.91
N ALA A 171 -6.55 -1.89 -19.76
CA ALA A 171 -5.31 -2.67 -19.82
C ALA A 171 -4.10 -1.78 -20.19
N ALA A 172 -4.27 -0.86 -21.15
CA ALA A 172 -3.24 0.11 -21.51
C ALA A 172 -2.83 0.99 -20.33
N GLN A 173 -3.83 1.50 -19.57
CA GLN A 173 -3.54 2.30 -18.37
C GLN A 173 -2.85 1.48 -17.27
N LEU A 174 -3.27 0.25 -17.03
CA LEU A 174 -2.64 -0.62 -16.04
C LEU A 174 -1.17 -0.92 -16.39
N ALA A 175 -0.84 -1.03 -17.69
CA ALA A 175 0.55 -1.16 -18.14
C ALA A 175 1.39 0.10 -17.80
N LEU A 176 0.82 1.28 -17.98
CA LEU A 176 1.47 2.54 -17.60
C LEU A 176 1.65 2.63 -16.07
N ASP A 177 0.61 2.31 -15.31
CA ASP A 177 0.63 2.32 -13.85
C ASP A 177 1.67 1.32 -13.31
N ARG A 178 1.81 0.13 -13.91
CA ARG A 178 2.84 -0.85 -13.58
C ARG A 178 4.24 -0.28 -13.77
N ASN A 179 4.50 0.36 -14.90
CA ASN A 179 5.82 0.96 -15.18
C ASN A 179 6.11 2.11 -14.21
N ALA A 180 5.12 2.95 -13.91
CA ALA A 180 5.22 4.01 -12.92
C ALA A 180 5.51 3.44 -11.52
N THR A 181 4.85 2.34 -11.13
CA THR A 181 5.11 1.65 -9.86
C THR A 181 6.57 1.24 -9.73
N LEU A 182 7.12 0.59 -10.76
CA LEU A 182 8.52 0.14 -10.74
C LEU A 182 9.49 1.34 -10.66
N ALA A 183 9.22 2.42 -11.39
CA ALA A 183 10.04 3.63 -11.37
C ALA A 183 10.02 4.29 -9.96
N ARG A 184 8.84 4.41 -9.32
CA ARG A 184 8.72 4.99 -7.97
C ARG A 184 9.45 4.16 -6.93
N LEU A 185 9.32 2.84 -6.99
CA LEU A 185 10.03 1.94 -6.07
C LEU A 185 11.54 1.99 -6.26
N ALA A 186 12.02 2.03 -7.51
CA ALA A 186 13.45 2.16 -7.80
C ALA A 186 14.03 3.45 -7.19
N THR A 187 13.30 4.58 -7.30
CA THR A 187 13.70 5.85 -6.68
C THR A 187 13.68 5.78 -5.16
N PHE A 188 12.61 5.20 -4.57
CA PHE A 188 12.45 5.10 -3.12
C PHE A 188 13.53 4.22 -2.47
N CYS A 189 13.94 3.13 -3.11
CA CYS A 189 14.91 2.17 -2.57
C CYS A 189 16.37 2.56 -2.83
N GLN A 190 16.66 3.71 -3.46
CA GLN A 190 18.04 4.16 -3.64
C GLN A 190 18.70 4.51 -2.30
N PRO A 191 19.98 4.13 -2.08
CA PRO A 191 20.72 4.52 -0.89
C PRO A 191 20.85 6.04 -0.83
N GLY A 192 20.33 6.66 0.21
CA GLY A 192 20.43 8.11 0.43
C GLY A 192 19.11 8.87 0.31
N ASN A 193 18.02 8.18 0.17
CA ASN A 193 16.66 8.75 0.23
C ASN A 193 16.00 8.44 1.57
#